data_bf75c321eba468d899ae30262c9d0aed
#
_entry.id   bf75c321eba468d899ae30262c9d0aed
#
_cell.length_a   1.000
_cell.length_b   1.000
_cell.length_c   1.000
_cell.angle_alpha   90.00
_cell.angle_beta   90.00
_cell.angle_gamma   90.00
#
_symmetry.space_group_name_H-M   'P 1'
#
loop_
_entity.id
_entity.type
_entity.pdbx_description
1 polymer ?
#
loop_
_entity_poly.entity_id
_entity_poly.type
_entity_poly.pdbx_seq_one_letter_code
_entity_poly.pdbx_strand_id
1 'polypeptide(L)'
;MSFKIILADDHPLILTGIRSLIDQITPYCEVIAEAYQVSDLLNLLQQHHCDLLITDFSMPGDTRSDGLVMIQQLRRDYPNLPIIVLTQIQNSAILQSLIQAGVKGLILKKSVINELADAIRQILLGHRYIGPTVQMQLASTGISGQGNNNPLTPKESEVVRLLASGMSVTQVADYLHRSVKTISTQKKSAMVRLGLQSDSALFLYARENGLY
;
A
#
# COMPACT_ATOMS: atom_id res chain seq x y z
N MET A 1 18.65 11.52 21.02
CA MET A 1 18.58 10.31 20.16
C MET A 1 17.69 10.67 18.98
N SER A 2 18.13 10.42 17.75
CA SER A 2 17.29 10.57 16.55
C SER A 2 16.47 9.30 16.35
N PHE A 3 15.21 9.45 15.88
CA PHE A 3 14.38 8.34 15.43
C PHE A 3 14.84 7.88 14.05
N LYS A 4 15.15 6.60 13.93
CA LYS A 4 15.67 5.98 12.72
C LYS A 4 14.54 5.55 11.80
N ILE A 5 14.51 6.10 10.60
CA ILE A 5 13.49 5.83 9.59
C ILE A 5 14.10 5.03 8.44
N ILE A 6 13.40 3.99 7.99
CA ILE A 6 13.67 3.33 6.70
C ILE A 6 12.56 3.75 5.74
N LEU A 7 12.95 4.14 4.53
CA LEU A 7 12.04 4.45 3.42
C LEU A 7 12.03 3.30 2.41
N ALA A 8 10.86 3.01 1.84
CA ALA A 8 10.75 2.02 0.78
C ALA A 8 9.76 2.49 -0.31
N ASP A 9 10.24 2.65 -1.53
CA ASP A 9 9.44 3.00 -2.71
C ASP A 9 10.25 2.62 -3.96
N ASP A 10 9.64 2.05 -4.98
CA ASP A 10 10.30 1.68 -6.24
C ASP A 10 10.61 2.89 -7.14
N HIS A 11 10.19 4.11 -6.73
CA HIS A 11 10.43 5.35 -7.42
C HIS A 11 11.50 6.21 -6.72
N PRO A 12 12.75 6.29 -7.23
CA PRO A 12 13.84 7.04 -6.59
C PRO A 12 13.53 8.51 -6.30
N LEU A 13 12.78 9.17 -7.19
CA LEU A 13 12.39 10.57 -7.01
C LEU A 13 11.47 10.78 -5.81
N ILE A 14 10.61 9.82 -5.52
CA ILE A 14 9.72 9.86 -4.35
C ILE A 14 10.56 9.73 -3.08
N LEU A 15 11.48 8.77 -3.02
CA LEU A 15 12.39 8.61 -1.88
C LEU A 15 13.21 9.87 -1.61
N THR A 16 13.81 10.46 -2.65
CA THR A 16 14.56 11.72 -2.54
C THR A 16 13.67 12.84 -2.00
N GLY A 17 12.45 12.97 -2.50
CA GLY A 17 11.49 13.99 -2.06
C GLY A 17 11.07 13.80 -0.60
N ILE A 18 10.76 12.56 -0.19
CA ILE A 18 10.38 12.22 1.18
C ILE A 18 11.54 12.45 2.14
N ARG A 19 12.77 12.02 1.79
CA ARG A 19 13.97 12.28 2.59
C ARG A 19 14.15 13.79 2.82
N SER A 20 14.17 14.58 1.74
CA SER A 20 14.31 16.03 1.83
C SER A 20 13.24 16.67 2.71
N LEU A 21 12.01 16.18 2.63
CA LEU A 21 10.90 16.65 3.47
C LEU A 21 11.14 16.31 4.95
N ILE A 22 11.56 15.09 5.26
CA ILE A 22 11.86 14.65 6.63
C ILE A 22 12.99 15.49 7.22
N ASP A 23 14.08 15.68 6.48
CA ASP A 23 15.25 16.46 6.92
C ASP A 23 14.90 17.92 7.25
N GLN A 24 13.93 18.50 6.51
CA GLN A 24 13.51 19.89 6.72
C GLN A 24 12.56 20.07 7.90
N ILE A 25 11.65 19.12 8.15
CA ILE A 25 10.52 19.32 9.06
C ILE A 25 10.60 18.51 10.36
N THR A 26 11.51 17.53 10.42
CA THR A 26 11.65 16.64 11.58
C THR A 26 13.12 16.45 11.98
N PRO A 27 13.77 17.47 12.60
CA PRO A 27 15.19 17.43 12.92
C PRO A 27 15.60 16.33 13.93
N TYR A 28 14.61 15.70 14.55
CA TYR A 28 14.76 14.56 15.45
C TYR A 28 14.59 13.21 14.75
N CYS A 29 14.37 13.18 13.46
CA CYS A 29 14.27 11.98 12.64
C CYS A 29 15.47 11.89 11.69
N GLU A 30 15.91 10.67 11.41
CA GLU A 30 17.03 10.37 10.52
C GLU A 30 16.63 9.24 9.57
N VAL A 31 16.68 9.49 8.27
CA VAL A 31 16.51 8.44 7.26
C VAL A 31 17.81 7.67 7.13
N ILE A 32 17.88 6.49 7.71
CA ILE A 32 19.10 5.67 7.77
C ILE A 32 19.31 4.78 6.55
N ALA A 33 18.24 4.42 5.84
CA ALA A 33 18.32 3.57 4.65
C ALA A 33 17.11 3.75 3.74
N GLU A 34 17.30 3.38 2.46
CA GLU A 34 16.29 3.40 1.42
C GLU A 34 16.25 2.04 0.72
N ALA A 35 15.05 1.53 0.47
CA ALA A 35 14.78 0.31 -0.28
C ALA A 35 14.00 0.61 -1.55
N TYR A 36 14.38 -0.01 -2.64
CA TYR A 36 13.73 0.12 -3.94
C TYR A 36 12.90 -1.11 -4.31
N GLN A 37 13.04 -2.17 -3.54
CA GLN A 37 12.37 -3.46 -3.73
C GLN A 37 12.03 -4.07 -2.37
N VAL A 38 11.08 -5.00 -2.35
CA VAL A 38 10.66 -5.68 -1.11
C VAL A 38 11.80 -6.48 -0.49
N SER A 39 12.62 -7.16 -1.30
CA SER A 39 13.79 -7.90 -0.82
C SER A 39 14.80 -7.01 -0.11
N ASP A 40 15.09 -5.82 -0.66
CA ASP A 40 15.98 -4.84 -0.06
C ASP A 40 15.43 -4.35 1.28
N LEU A 41 14.13 -4.02 1.34
CA LEU A 41 13.46 -3.61 2.56
C LEU A 41 13.61 -4.66 3.67
N LEU A 42 13.34 -5.93 3.36
CA LEU A 42 13.44 -7.00 4.35
C LEU A 42 14.88 -7.21 4.82
N ASN A 43 15.87 -7.09 3.94
CA ASN A 43 17.28 -7.17 4.30
C ASN A 43 17.70 -6.00 5.21
N LEU A 44 17.27 -4.77 4.89
CA LEU A 44 17.56 -3.59 5.70
C LEU A 44 16.95 -3.66 7.11
N LEU A 45 15.72 -4.17 7.22
CA LEU A 45 15.06 -4.37 8.53
C LEU A 45 15.74 -5.44 9.40
N GLN A 46 16.45 -6.40 8.78
CA GLN A 46 17.26 -7.38 9.52
C GLN A 46 18.60 -6.80 9.99
N GLN A 47 19.16 -5.86 9.22
CA GLN A 47 20.50 -5.31 9.48
C GLN A 47 20.49 -4.07 10.37
N HIS A 48 19.39 -3.32 10.40
CA HIS A 48 19.29 -2.03 11.07
C HIS A 48 18.13 -1.99 12.06
N HIS A 49 18.36 -1.33 13.19
CA HIS A 49 17.25 -0.93 14.05
C HIS A 49 16.45 0.19 13.38
N CYS A 50 15.15 -0.02 13.25
CA CYS A 50 14.22 0.92 12.63
C CYS A 50 13.13 1.28 13.62
N ASP A 51 12.94 2.58 13.88
CA ASP A 51 11.89 3.09 14.77
C ASP A 51 10.58 3.39 14.02
N LEU A 52 10.67 3.63 12.71
CA LEU A 52 9.53 3.91 11.83
C LEU A 52 9.83 3.47 10.41
N LEU A 53 8.96 2.66 9.85
CA LEU A 53 8.99 2.33 8.42
C LEU A 53 7.98 3.20 7.66
N ILE A 54 8.43 3.85 6.58
CA ILE A 54 7.57 4.52 5.61
C ILE A 54 7.72 3.77 4.29
N THR A 55 6.66 3.16 3.82
CA THR A 55 6.71 2.29 2.63
C THR A 55 5.62 2.63 1.64
N ASP A 56 5.94 2.52 0.35
CA ASP A 56 4.91 2.40 -0.67
C ASP A 56 4.12 1.10 -0.46
N PHE A 57 2.86 1.15 -0.87
CA PHE A 57 2.00 -0.02 -0.91
C PHE A 57 2.38 -0.96 -2.06
N SER A 58 2.80 -0.42 -3.21
CA SER A 58 3.04 -1.17 -4.44
C SER A 58 4.47 -1.00 -4.91
N MET A 59 5.28 -2.05 -4.79
CA MET A 59 6.66 -2.11 -5.27
C MET A 59 6.84 -3.36 -6.15
N PRO A 60 6.32 -3.34 -7.40
CA PRO A 60 6.43 -4.47 -8.31
C PRO A 60 7.87 -4.69 -8.78
N GLY A 61 8.16 -5.86 -9.34
CA GLY A 61 9.46 -6.15 -9.98
C GLY A 61 10.42 -6.98 -9.14
N ASP A 62 10.03 -7.37 -7.93
CA ASP A 62 10.79 -8.27 -7.07
C ASP A 62 10.26 -9.73 -7.15
N THR A 63 11.05 -10.67 -6.66
CA THR A 63 10.64 -12.06 -6.40
C THR A 63 9.69 -12.18 -5.20
N ARG A 64 9.64 -11.18 -4.34
CA ARG A 64 8.80 -11.10 -3.16
C ARG A 64 7.49 -10.38 -3.47
N SER A 65 6.41 -10.82 -2.83
CA SER A 65 5.09 -10.17 -2.97
C SER A 65 5.06 -8.80 -2.31
N ASP A 66 4.53 -7.81 -3.01
CA ASP A 66 4.25 -6.46 -2.51
C ASP A 66 2.81 -6.31 -1.98
N GLY A 67 2.34 -5.10 -1.81
CA GLY A 67 0.97 -4.80 -1.47
C GLY A 67 0.54 -5.31 -0.10
N LEU A 68 -0.68 -5.81 -0.01
CA LEU A 68 -1.25 -6.28 1.25
C LEU A 68 -0.48 -7.47 1.84
N VAL A 69 0.08 -8.34 0.99
CA VAL A 69 0.86 -9.51 1.42
C VAL A 69 2.14 -9.07 2.12
N MET A 70 2.87 -8.10 1.55
CA MET A 70 4.04 -7.50 2.17
C MET A 70 3.70 -6.88 3.53
N ILE A 71 2.65 -6.08 3.61
CA ILE A 71 2.24 -5.43 4.86
C ILE A 71 1.88 -6.47 5.94
N GLN A 72 1.15 -7.52 5.58
CA GLN A 72 0.82 -8.60 6.51
C GLN A 72 2.07 -9.35 7.00
N GLN A 73 3.04 -9.59 6.12
CA GLN A 73 4.32 -10.19 6.49
C GLN A 73 5.08 -9.27 7.46
N LEU A 74 5.24 -7.99 7.13
CA LEU A 74 5.93 -7.01 7.99
C LEU A 74 5.28 -6.91 9.37
N ARG A 75 3.95 -6.91 9.45
CA ARG A 75 3.22 -6.87 10.73
C ARG A 75 3.41 -8.14 11.57
N ARG A 76 3.57 -9.29 10.95
CA ARG A 76 3.86 -10.56 11.63
C ARG A 76 5.30 -10.62 12.13
N ASP A 77 6.25 -10.24 11.26
CA ASP A 77 7.67 -10.38 11.53
C ASP A 77 8.20 -9.25 12.44
N TYR A 78 7.57 -8.05 12.37
CA TYR A 78 7.91 -6.84 13.15
C TYR A 78 6.66 -6.26 13.84
N PRO A 79 6.06 -6.93 14.84
CA PRO A 79 4.77 -6.53 15.42
C PRO A 79 4.79 -5.16 16.09
N ASN A 80 5.93 -4.72 16.60
CA ASN A 80 6.10 -3.45 17.31
C ASN A 80 6.55 -2.29 16.39
N LEU A 81 6.98 -2.57 15.16
CA LEU A 81 7.42 -1.55 14.22
C LEU A 81 6.23 -0.72 13.72
N PRO A 82 6.19 0.59 13.98
CA PRO A 82 5.18 1.44 13.35
C PRO A 82 5.44 1.52 11.84
N ILE A 83 4.36 1.39 11.06
CA ILE A 83 4.41 1.43 9.59
C ILE A 83 3.48 2.53 9.11
N ILE A 84 4.01 3.47 8.31
CA ILE A 84 3.26 4.38 7.46
C ILE A 84 3.22 3.79 6.06
N VAL A 85 2.04 3.59 5.52
CA VAL A 85 1.85 3.19 4.13
C VAL A 85 1.49 4.42 3.31
N LEU A 86 2.28 4.66 2.26
CA LEU A 86 1.97 5.62 1.21
C LEU A 86 1.32 4.87 0.05
N THR A 87 0.24 5.42 -0.51
CA THR A 87 -0.45 4.72 -1.60
C THR A 87 -1.12 5.68 -2.57
N GLN A 88 -1.21 5.28 -3.83
CA GLN A 88 -2.07 5.94 -4.82
C GLN A 88 -3.48 5.31 -4.86
N ILE A 89 -3.65 4.15 -4.23
CA ILE A 89 -4.89 3.40 -4.26
C ILE A 89 -5.99 4.13 -3.50
N GLN A 90 -7.13 4.28 -4.17
CA GLN A 90 -8.33 4.90 -3.61
C GLN A 90 -9.44 3.87 -3.30
N ASN A 91 -9.17 2.59 -3.55
CA ASN A 91 -10.10 1.51 -3.30
C ASN A 91 -10.34 1.33 -1.79
N SER A 92 -11.54 1.63 -1.33
CA SER A 92 -11.90 1.60 0.09
C SER A 92 -11.71 0.23 0.74
N ALA A 93 -11.91 -0.89 0.01
CA ALA A 93 -11.71 -2.23 0.56
C ALA A 93 -10.22 -2.51 0.85
N ILE A 94 -9.31 -2.05 -0.02
CA ILE A 94 -7.85 -2.15 0.22
C ILE A 94 -7.45 -1.24 1.37
N LEU A 95 -7.93 0.02 1.41
CA LEU A 95 -7.65 0.95 2.49
C LEU A 95 -8.12 0.40 3.85
N GLN A 96 -9.31 -0.18 3.91
CA GLN A 96 -9.82 -0.85 5.11
C GLN A 96 -8.96 -2.06 5.51
N SER A 97 -8.51 -2.87 4.54
CA SER A 97 -7.65 -4.02 4.81
C SER A 97 -6.29 -3.60 5.38
N LEU A 98 -5.71 -2.50 4.92
CA LEU A 98 -4.49 -1.91 5.50
C LEU A 98 -4.69 -1.47 6.94
N ILE A 99 -5.81 -0.79 7.23
CA ILE A 99 -6.18 -0.38 8.58
C ILE A 99 -6.36 -1.60 9.50
N GLN A 100 -7.02 -2.65 9.01
CA GLN A 100 -7.23 -3.92 9.75
C GLN A 100 -5.92 -4.69 9.94
N ALA A 101 -4.98 -4.62 8.98
CA ALA A 101 -3.64 -5.18 9.14
C ALA A 101 -2.81 -4.48 10.23
N GLY A 102 -3.29 -3.36 10.77
CA GLY A 102 -2.67 -2.70 11.92
C GLY A 102 -1.56 -1.70 11.55
N VAL A 103 -1.56 -1.14 10.34
CA VAL A 103 -0.66 -0.04 10.01
C VAL A 103 -0.94 1.16 10.91
N LYS A 104 0.10 1.89 11.27
CA LYS A 104 -0.01 3.07 12.13
C LYS A 104 -0.28 4.34 11.36
N GLY A 105 0.18 4.43 10.12
CA GLY A 105 -0.09 5.55 9.21
C GLY A 105 -0.62 5.08 7.86
N LEU A 106 -1.56 5.85 7.29
CA LEU A 106 -2.05 5.63 5.93
C LEU A 106 -2.28 6.99 5.25
N ILE A 107 -1.51 7.26 4.20
CA ILE A 107 -1.50 8.54 3.50
C ILE A 107 -1.59 8.29 2.00
N LEU A 108 -2.38 9.08 1.29
CA LEU A 108 -2.34 9.08 -0.17
C LEU A 108 -1.10 9.81 -0.67
N LYS A 109 -0.37 9.24 -1.65
CA LYS A 109 0.87 9.85 -2.20
C LYS A 109 0.68 11.30 -2.65
N LYS A 110 -0.50 11.67 -3.16
CA LYS A 110 -0.83 13.07 -3.53
C LYS A 110 -0.85 14.06 -2.37
N SER A 111 -1.00 13.58 -1.14
CA SER A 111 -1.10 14.40 0.08
C SER A 111 0.17 14.37 0.94
N VAL A 112 1.19 13.60 0.56
CA VAL A 112 2.41 13.34 1.36
C VAL A 112 3.06 14.65 1.83
N ILE A 113 3.21 15.63 0.96
CA ILE A 113 3.86 16.91 1.29
C ILE A 113 3.17 17.62 2.47
N ASN A 114 1.85 17.55 2.54
CA ASN A 114 1.07 18.25 3.56
C ASN A 114 0.84 17.43 4.83
N GLU A 115 0.90 16.10 4.74
CA GLU A 115 0.43 15.21 5.80
C GLU A 115 1.56 14.46 6.51
N LEU A 116 2.73 14.26 5.87
CA LEU A 116 3.77 13.37 6.38
C LEU A 116 4.35 13.82 7.72
N ALA A 117 4.57 15.14 7.88
CA ALA A 117 5.10 15.70 9.14
C ALA A 117 4.20 15.41 10.33
N ASP A 118 2.89 15.65 10.16
CA ASP A 118 1.91 15.40 11.21
C ASP A 118 1.75 13.91 11.48
N ALA A 119 1.78 13.09 10.44
CA ALA A 119 1.73 11.63 10.56
C ALA A 119 2.91 11.10 11.38
N ILE A 120 4.15 11.51 11.05
CA ILE A 120 5.36 11.11 11.80
C ILE A 120 5.21 11.52 13.26
N ARG A 121 4.86 12.79 13.53
CA ARG A 121 4.69 13.31 14.90
C ARG A 121 3.67 12.51 15.70
N GLN A 122 2.49 12.25 15.13
CA GLN A 122 1.43 11.49 15.81
C GLN A 122 1.84 10.05 16.10
N ILE A 123 2.51 9.42 15.16
CA ILE A 123 2.94 8.02 15.30
C ILE A 123 4.04 7.88 16.34
N LEU A 124 4.99 8.81 16.39
CA LEU A 124 6.03 8.82 17.43
C LEU A 124 5.47 9.08 18.84
N LEU A 125 4.31 9.72 18.94
CA LEU A 125 3.54 9.84 20.20
C LEU A 125 2.71 8.59 20.53
N GLY A 126 2.78 7.54 19.69
CA GLY A 126 2.02 6.29 19.87
C GLY A 126 0.63 6.30 19.27
N HIS A 127 0.20 7.40 18.65
CA HIS A 127 -1.11 7.51 18.02
C HIS A 127 -1.12 6.88 16.61
N ARG A 128 -2.33 6.71 16.06
CA ARG A 128 -2.52 6.32 14.66
C ARG A 128 -2.83 7.57 13.84
N TYR A 129 -2.31 7.60 12.62
CA TYR A 129 -2.62 8.66 11.66
C TYR A 129 -3.25 8.08 10.39
N ILE A 130 -4.50 8.43 10.13
CA ILE A 130 -5.16 8.15 8.85
C ILE A 130 -5.42 9.48 8.17
N GLY A 131 -4.83 9.67 6.99
CA GLY A 131 -4.92 10.93 6.25
C GLY A 131 -6.37 11.38 6.04
N PRO A 132 -6.68 12.68 6.14
CA PRO A 132 -8.03 13.20 5.98
C PRO A 132 -8.71 12.75 4.69
N THR A 133 -7.97 12.70 3.59
CA THR A 133 -8.49 12.24 2.29
C THR A 133 -8.89 10.76 2.33
N VAL A 134 -8.10 9.92 3.03
CA VAL A 134 -8.44 8.50 3.25
C VAL A 134 -9.70 8.38 4.11
N GLN A 135 -9.80 9.18 5.18
CA GLN A 135 -10.99 9.19 6.06
C GLN A 135 -12.25 9.57 5.28
N MET A 136 -12.19 10.60 4.43
CA MET A 136 -13.31 11.01 3.59
C MET A 136 -13.74 9.88 2.64
N GLN A 137 -12.80 9.18 2.03
CA GLN A 137 -13.11 8.03 1.16
C GLN A 137 -13.78 6.88 1.91
N LEU A 138 -13.29 6.57 3.10
CA LEU A 138 -13.88 5.52 3.93
C LEU A 138 -15.28 5.92 4.43
N ALA A 139 -15.48 7.18 4.80
CA ALA A 139 -16.76 7.71 5.25
C ALA A 139 -17.80 7.74 4.12
N SER A 140 -17.42 8.10 2.89
CA SER A 140 -18.32 8.09 1.74
C SER A 140 -18.85 6.69 1.40
N THR A 141 -18.08 5.66 1.72
CA THR A 141 -18.49 4.26 1.54
C THR A 141 -19.46 3.79 2.63
N GLY A 142 -19.43 4.41 3.81
CA GLY A 142 -20.31 4.09 4.95
C GLY A 142 -21.64 4.84 4.96
N ILE A 143 -21.75 5.99 4.27
CA ILE A 143 -22.96 6.84 4.24
C ILE A 143 -23.92 6.41 3.13
N SER A 144 -23.44 5.78 2.09
CA SER A 144 -24.28 5.22 1.02
C SER A 144 -24.58 3.75 1.29
N GLY A 145 -25.41 3.50 2.27
CA GLY A 145 -26.10 2.21 2.40
C GLY A 145 -27.10 1.99 1.27
N GLN A 146 -26.64 1.94 0.05
CA GLN A 146 -27.23 1.48 -1.20
C GLN A 146 -26.56 2.20 -2.38
N GLY A 147 -25.30 1.82 -2.66
CA GLY A 147 -24.62 2.28 -3.87
C GLY A 147 -23.26 1.61 -3.95
N ASN A 148 -23.16 0.61 -4.79
CA ASN A 148 -21.98 -0.18 -5.16
C ASN A 148 -20.72 0.67 -5.45
N ASN A 149 -19.98 1.15 -4.45
CA ASN A 149 -18.78 1.92 -4.71
C ASN A 149 -17.47 1.14 -4.60
N ASN A 150 -17.50 -0.13 -4.29
CA ASN A 150 -16.52 -1.11 -4.74
C ASN A 150 -16.99 -2.53 -4.45
N PRO A 151 -17.52 -3.20 -5.44
CA PRO A 151 -18.02 -4.56 -5.29
C PRO A 151 -16.89 -5.59 -5.13
N LEU A 152 -15.62 -5.20 -5.20
CA LEU A 152 -14.50 -6.12 -5.13
C LEU A 152 -14.09 -6.41 -3.69
N THR A 153 -13.87 -7.68 -3.38
CA THR A 153 -13.19 -8.09 -2.16
C THR A 153 -11.70 -7.69 -2.20
N PRO A 154 -11.00 -7.60 -1.05
CA PRO A 154 -9.56 -7.32 -1.04
C PRO A 154 -8.73 -8.24 -1.93
N LYS A 155 -9.09 -9.53 -1.99
CA LYS A 155 -8.40 -10.53 -2.83
C LYS A 155 -8.67 -10.31 -4.32
N GLU A 156 -9.89 -9.95 -4.68
CA GLU A 156 -10.24 -9.61 -6.06
C GLU A 156 -9.58 -8.31 -6.50
N SER A 157 -9.55 -7.28 -5.64
CA SER A 157 -8.87 -6.02 -5.90
C SER A 157 -7.37 -6.21 -6.13
N GLU A 158 -6.73 -7.07 -5.34
CA GLU A 158 -5.32 -7.40 -5.48
C GLU A 158 -5.03 -8.08 -6.84
N VAL A 159 -5.85 -9.07 -7.22
CA VAL A 159 -5.72 -9.73 -8.52
C VAL A 159 -5.94 -8.74 -9.68
N VAL A 160 -6.95 -7.88 -9.58
CA VAL A 160 -7.22 -6.85 -10.61
C VAL A 160 -6.05 -5.89 -10.73
N ARG A 161 -5.47 -5.44 -9.62
CA ARG A 161 -4.29 -4.56 -9.60
C ARG A 161 -3.11 -5.18 -10.33
N LEU A 162 -2.75 -6.43 -10.00
CA LEU A 162 -1.62 -7.13 -10.60
C LEU A 162 -1.84 -7.41 -12.10
N LEU A 163 -3.06 -7.74 -12.50
CA LEU A 163 -3.39 -7.87 -13.92
C LEU A 163 -3.28 -6.53 -14.65
N ALA A 164 -3.71 -5.44 -14.02
CA ALA A 164 -3.64 -4.09 -14.59
C ALA A 164 -2.21 -3.57 -14.71
N SER A 165 -1.28 -4.02 -13.87
CA SER A 165 0.16 -3.73 -14.00
C SER A 165 0.83 -4.51 -15.15
N GLY A 166 0.06 -5.30 -15.93
CA GLY A 166 0.56 -6.03 -17.10
C GLY A 166 0.94 -7.48 -16.85
N MET A 167 0.75 -8.00 -15.62
CA MET A 167 1.01 -9.41 -15.35
C MET A 167 -0.05 -10.31 -15.98
N SER A 168 0.38 -11.45 -16.53
CA SER A 168 -0.54 -12.52 -16.96
C SER A 168 -1.15 -13.23 -15.76
N VAL A 169 -2.26 -13.95 -15.98
CA VAL A 169 -2.91 -14.77 -14.94
C VAL A 169 -1.92 -15.77 -14.31
N THR A 170 -1.03 -16.34 -15.11
CA THR A 170 0.00 -17.27 -14.64
C THR A 170 1.02 -16.57 -13.75
N GLN A 171 1.53 -15.41 -14.18
CA GLN A 171 2.45 -14.60 -13.38
C GLN A 171 1.82 -14.15 -12.05
N VAL A 172 0.55 -13.74 -12.07
CA VAL A 172 -0.17 -13.40 -10.82
C VAL A 172 -0.32 -14.62 -9.92
N ALA A 173 -0.56 -15.81 -10.49
CA ALA A 173 -0.67 -17.04 -9.71
C ALA A 173 0.66 -17.39 -9.02
N ASP A 174 1.77 -17.31 -9.74
CA ASP A 174 3.11 -17.52 -9.20
C ASP A 174 3.46 -16.47 -8.14
N TYR A 175 3.20 -15.20 -8.43
CA TYR A 175 3.46 -14.06 -7.55
C TYR A 175 2.73 -14.16 -6.21
N LEU A 176 1.44 -14.54 -6.24
CA LEU A 176 0.61 -14.70 -5.03
C LEU A 176 0.69 -16.10 -4.42
N HIS A 177 1.54 -17.00 -4.95
CA HIS A 177 1.67 -18.39 -4.53
C HIS A 177 0.30 -19.12 -4.52
N ARG A 178 -0.46 -18.96 -5.60
CA ARG A 178 -1.79 -19.55 -5.77
C ARG A 178 -1.89 -20.30 -7.09
N SER A 179 -2.92 -21.16 -7.22
CA SER A 179 -3.15 -21.84 -8.51
C SER A 179 -3.69 -20.86 -9.56
N VAL A 180 -3.33 -21.09 -10.82
CA VAL A 180 -3.89 -20.37 -11.99
C VAL A 180 -5.42 -20.41 -11.99
N LYS A 181 -6.00 -21.56 -11.59
CA LYS A 181 -7.46 -21.72 -11.45
C LYS A 181 -8.03 -20.76 -10.41
N THR A 182 -7.36 -20.56 -9.28
CA THR A 182 -7.79 -19.64 -8.21
C THR A 182 -7.80 -18.20 -8.73
N ILE A 183 -6.72 -17.77 -9.40
CA ILE A 183 -6.62 -16.41 -9.96
C ILE A 183 -7.65 -16.17 -11.06
N SER A 184 -7.83 -17.14 -11.96
CA SER A 184 -8.86 -17.04 -13.01
C SER A 184 -10.28 -16.93 -12.42
N THR A 185 -10.57 -17.66 -11.35
CA THR A 185 -11.86 -17.59 -10.66
C THR A 185 -12.05 -16.22 -10.00
N GLN A 186 -11.02 -15.70 -9.32
CA GLN A 186 -11.06 -14.37 -8.69
C GLN A 186 -11.22 -13.25 -9.73
N LYS A 187 -10.50 -13.33 -10.86
CA LYS A 187 -10.66 -12.40 -11.98
C LYS A 187 -12.10 -12.42 -12.49
N LYS A 188 -12.65 -13.62 -12.78
CA LYS A 188 -14.02 -13.77 -13.27
C LYS A 188 -15.04 -13.25 -12.27
N SER A 189 -14.88 -13.54 -10.98
CA SER A 189 -15.74 -13.02 -9.92
C SER A 189 -15.68 -11.49 -9.85
N ALA A 190 -14.48 -10.89 -9.94
CA ALA A 190 -14.30 -9.45 -10.01
C ALA A 190 -15.05 -8.84 -11.20
N MET A 191 -14.87 -9.41 -12.40
CA MET A 191 -15.55 -8.93 -13.61
C MET A 191 -17.07 -8.99 -13.48
N VAL A 192 -17.63 -10.08 -12.95
CA VAL A 192 -19.07 -10.21 -12.71
C VAL A 192 -19.58 -9.14 -11.74
N ARG A 193 -18.86 -8.92 -10.62
CA ARG A 193 -19.23 -7.90 -9.62
C ARG A 193 -19.19 -6.48 -10.18
N LEU A 194 -18.25 -6.22 -11.09
CA LEU A 194 -18.09 -4.93 -11.75
C LEU A 194 -19.01 -4.75 -12.97
N GLY A 195 -19.72 -5.80 -13.39
CA GLY A 195 -20.53 -5.79 -14.62
C GLY A 195 -19.70 -5.70 -15.90
N LEU A 196 -18.43 -6.11 -15.86
CA LEU A 196 -17.49 -6.01 -16.99
C LEU A 196 -17.49 -7.29 -17.83
N GLN A 197 -17.47 -7.13 -19.16
CA GLN A 197 -17.55 -8.27 -20.09
C GLN A 197 -16.22 -8.57 -20.81
N SER A 198 -15.19 -7.73 -20.64
CA SER A 198 -13.91 -7.90 -21.30
C SER A 198 -12.73 -7.53 -20.41
N ASP A 199 -11.56 -8.08 -20.71
CA ASP A 199 -10.31 -7.73 -20.04
C ASP A 199 -9.94 -6.25 -20.25
N SER A 200 -10.21 -5.72 -21.44
CA SER A 200 -9.98 -4.30 -21.73
C SER A 200 -10.79 -3.39 -20.81
N ALA A 201 -12.06 -3.74 -20.53
CA ALA A 201 -12.90 -3.00 -19.59
C ALA A 201 -12.38 -3.12 -18.16
N LEU A 202 -11.81 -4.29 -17.78
CA LEU A 202 -11.19 -4.49 -16.48
C LEU A 202 -9.95 -3.61 -16.30
N PHE A 203 -9.09 -3.51 -17.32
CA PHE A 203 -7.92 -2.65 -17.29
C PHE A 203 -8.28 -1.16 -17.25
N LEU A 204 -9.30 -0.75 -18.02
CA LEU A 204 -9.80 0.63 -17.97
C LEU A 204 -10.34 0.97 -16.58
N TYR A 205 -11.17 0.09 -16.01
CA TYR A 205 -11.68 0.24 -14.64
C TYR A 205 -10.53 0.37 -13.61
N ALA A 206 -9.53 -0.50 -13.70
CA ALA A 206 -8.39 -0.47 -12.80
C ALA A 206 -7.63 0.86 -12.88
N ARG A 207 -7.44 1.39 -14.11
CA ARG A 207 -6.80 2.68 -14.34
C ARG A 207 -7.62 3.84 -13.78
N GLU A 208 -8.91 3.88 -14.00
CA GLU A 208 -9.80 4.93 -13.50
C GLU A 208 -9.93 4.93 -11.97
N ASN A 209 -9.74 3.78 -11.34
CA ASN A 209 -9.83 3.61 -9.88
C ASN A 209 -8.47 3.55 -9.17
N GLY A 210 -7.35 3.84 -9.87
CA GLY A 210 -6.02 3.89 -9.29
C GLY A 210 -5.51 2.53 -8.79
N LEU A 211 -5.87 1.44 -9.51
CA LEU A 211 -5.47 0.07 -9.19
C LEU A 211 -4.31 -0.44 -10.08
N TYR A 212 -3.42 0.40 -10.54
CA TYR A 212 -2.29 0.00 -11.39
C TYR A 212 -1.00 0.64 -10.89
#